data_be3ba83d0eb82fde35a82914a3235005
#
_entry.id   be3ba83d0eb82fde35a82914a3235005
#
_cell.length_a   1.000
_cell.length_b   1.000
_cell.length_c   1.000
_cell.angle_alpha   90.00
_cell.angle_beta   90.00
_cell.angle_gamma   90.00
#
_symmetry.space_group_name_H-M   'P 1'
#
loop_
_entity.id
_entity.type
_entity.pdbx_description
1 polymer ?
#
loop_
_entity_poly.entity_id
_entity_poly.type
_entity_poly.pdbx_seq_one_letter_code
_entity_poly.pdbx_strand_id
1 'polypeptide(L)'
;MYIEKIQSPADLKQLDLEALKVVAEETRTAVLNRVSKHGGHVGPNLGFVEATVALHYVFNAPEDKFVFDVSHQCYPHKVLTGRASGFLGDVDDMNAISGYSSPAESPVYDNFEVGHTSTSVSLATGLQKARDIKGTSENIIAIIGDGSLSGGEAFEGLDEASELGTGIIIVVNDNEMSIAENHGGIYKNLRALRESNGECQHNWFKAWGFEYKYLEEGNDLQKLIEVFQSVKDTDKPTVVHIHTEKGHGFQPAIDNKEAWHWGAPFNVEDGSRSSNSANSAESYEELYSNWMLREMKNDPTLIAVTAGTPAAAGFSPDKRKEAGKQHIDMGIAEEQACAMASGMAKGGLRPVWTVYSTFIQRTYDQIAQDLCINSNPAVINVVWGGAGTMNDITHICLFDIPMLCSIPGLIYLAPTTCEEYFAMLRWAIIQDKKPIAIRVPSNGVVHTTETVDTEYSYESRYKVMHKGSEVAIIAAGSFYQKGENVARLLSEQGIDATLINPRYLNAVDAGTLEDLKASHRLVVTLEDGSKDGGFGERIASYYSTSDMKVLVGGIKKDLYDRFDLQQLLSDNRLLDEQIVEDVLKIIR
;
A
#
# COMPACT_ATOMS: atom_id res chain seq x y z
N MET A 1 4.81 -2.26 36.38
CA MET A 1 4.79 -1.29 35.28
C MET A 1 3.53 -0.46 35.36
N TYR A 2 3.56 0.82 34.91
CA TYR A 2 2.34 1.64 34.82
C TYR A 2 1.42 1.17 33.70
N ILE A 3 1.98 0.85 32.51
CA ILE A 3 1.17 0.48 31.33
C ILE A 3 0.33 -0.78 31.52
N GLU A 4 0.72 -1.69 32.42
CA GLU A 4 -0.10 -2.87 32.79
C GLU A 4 -1.39 -2.47 33.51
N LYS A 5 -1.40 -1.33 34.15
CA LYS A 5 -2.51 -0.84 34.98
C LYS A 5 -3.42 0.15 34.21
N ILE A 6 -2.94 0.67 33.08
CA ILE A 6 -3.69 1.59 32.23
C ILE A 6 -4.68 0.79 31.41
N GLN A 7 -5.97 0.93 31.73
CA GLN A 7 -7.08 0.33 30.99
C GLN A 7 -7.78 1.34 30.09
N SER A 8 -7.58 2.63 30.39
CA SER A 8 -8.16 3.73 29.64
C SER A 8 -7.32 5.00 29.77
N PRO A 9 -7.47 5.99 28.86
CA PRO A 9 -6.82 7.29 29.00
C PRO A 9 -7.17 8.03 30.29
N ALA A 10 -8.29 7.73 30.95
CA ALA A 10 -8.64 8.33 32.24
C ALA A 10 -7.63 7.97 33.33
N ASP A 11 -6.98 6.82 33.24
CA ASP A 11 -5.96 6.39 34.21
C ASP A 11 -4.69 7.27 34.11
N LEU A 12 -4.34 7.76 32.90
CA LEU A 12 -3.22 8.67 32.68
C LEU A 12 -3.42 10.00 33.41
N LYS A 13 -4.64 10.49 33.48
CA LYS A 13 -4.98 11.79 34.06
C LYS A 13 -4.79 11.84 35.57
N GLN A 14 -4.58 10.68 36.21
CA GLN A 14 -4.28 10.59 37.65
C GLN A 14 -2.77 10.66 37.96
N LEU A 15 -1.93 10.66 36.92
CA LEU A 15 -0.48 10.62 37.05
C LEU A 15 0.12 12.02 37.01
N ASP A 16 1.20 12.21 37.75
CA ASP A 16 2.01 13.42 37.63
C ASP A 16 2.97 13.31 36.42
N LEU A 17 3.66 14.41 36.11
CA LEU A 17 4.54 14.49 34.96
C LEU A 17 5.67 13.45 35.00
N GLU A 18 6.24 13.16 36.16
CA GLU A 18 7.33 12.18 36.28
C GLU A 18 6.82 10.75 36.01
N ALA A 19 5.63 10.43 36.52
CA ALA A 19 4.99 9.15 36.20
C ALA A 19 4.61 9.03 34.71
N LEU A 20 4.16 10.09 34.06
CA LEU A 20 3.87 10.12 32.64
C LEU A 20 5.14 9.92 31.78
N LYS A 21 6.29 10.46 32.19
CA LYS A 21 7.57 10.17 31.52
C LYS A 21 7.92 8.67 31.60
N VAL A 22 7.68 8.06 32.76
CA VAL A 22 7.88 6.60 32.91
C VAL A 22 6.91 5.82 32.01
N VAL A 23 5.65 6.25 31.90
CA VAL A 23 4.67 5.65 30.99
C VAL A 23 5.15 5.72 29.52
N ALA A 24 5.72 6.86 29.10
CA ALA A 24 6.27 7.01 27.75
C ALA A 24 7.40 6.00 27.50
N GLU A 25 8.35 5.86 28.42
CA GLU A 25 9.45 4.90 28.30
C GLU A 25 9.00 3.44 28.36
N GLU A 26 8.04 3.10 29.22
CA GLU A 26 7.44 1.75 29.26
C GLU A 26 6.69 1.46 27.96
N THR A 27 5.97 2.43 27.39
CA THR A 27 5.28 2.30 26.09
C THR A 27 6.27 2.09 24.96
N ARG A 28 7.35 2.87 24.90
CA ARG A 28 8.44 2.70 23.93
C ARG A 28 9.04 1.30 23.99
N THR A 29 9.36 0.85 25.19
CA THR A 29 9.91 -0.49 25.42
C THR A 29 8.95 -1.59 24.98
N ALA A 30 7.66 -1.46 25.26
CA ALA A 30 6.63 -2.41 24.86
C ALA A 30 6.47 -2.46 23.32
N VAL A 31 6.46 -1.31 22.65
CA VAL A 31 6.44 -1.22 21.20
C VAL A 31 7.67 -1.89 20.59
N LEU A 32 8.88 -1.57 21.08
CA LEU A 32 10.12 -2.21 20.62
C LEU A 32 10.10 -3.73 20.81
N ASN A 33 9.63 -4.20 21.97
CA ASN A 33 9.52 -5.64 22.24
C ASN A 33 8.63 -6.33 21.19
N ARG A 34 7.50 -5.75 20.85
CA ARG A 34 6.59 -6.31 19.83
C ARG A 34 7.21 -6.28 18.43
N VAL A 35 7.66 -5.10 17.96
CA VAL A 35 8.17 -4.97 16.58
C VAL A 35 9.47 -5.72 16.34
N SER A 36 10.28 -5.94 17.39
CA SER A 36 11.49 -6.75 17.28
C SER A 36 11.19 -8.23 17.03
N LYS A 37 10.09 -8.75 17.55
CA LYS A 37 9.66 -10.15 17.40
C LYS A 37 8.87 -10.40 16.12
N HIS A 38 7.99 -9.48 15.77
CA HIS A 38 7.00 -9.68 14.71
C HIS A 38 7.25 -8.82 13.47
N GLY A 39 8.14 -7.84 13.52
CA GLY A 39 8.24 -6.79 12.52
C GLY A 39 7.13 -5.74 12.68
N GLY A 40 7.12 -4.77 11.78
CA GLY A 40 6.15 -3.70 11.76
C GLY A 40 6.78 -2.31 11.60
N HIS A 41 5.98 -1.26 11.78
CA HIS A 41 6.43 0.12 11.68
C HIS A 41 7.19 0.53 12.94
N VAL A 42 8.52 0.68 12.83
CA VAL A 42 9.41 0.97 13.97
C VAL A 42 9.53 2.48 14.18
N GLY A 43 10.15 3.17 13.23
CA GLY A 43 10.45 4.60 13.33
C GLY A 43 9.23 5.48 13.57
N PRO A 44 8.10 5.31 12.85
CA PRO A 44 6.88 6.10 13.05
C PRO A 44 6.31 5.97 14.45
N ASN A 45 6.24 4.76 15.01
CA ASN A 45 5.72 4.54 16.36
C ASN A 45 6.62 5.16 17.44
N LEU A 46 7.93 4.94 17.34
CA LEU A 46 8.88 5.43 18.35
C LEU A 46 8.96 6.95 18.36
N GLY A 47 8.85 7.61 17.21
CA GLY A 47 8.86 9.06 17.09
C GLY A 47 7.62 9.75 17.65
N PHE A 48 6.53 9.00 17.91
CA PHE A 48 5.23 9.58 18.28
C PHE A 48 4.74 9.13 19.67
N VAL A 49 5.59 8.54 20.50
CA VAL A 49 5.23 8.03 21.84
C VAL A 49 4.82 9.17 22.76
N GLU A 50 5.67 10.20 22.95
CA GLU A 50 5.42 11.33 23.84
C GLU A 50 4.18 12.13 23.41
N ALA A 51 4.04 12.35 22.11
CA ALA A 51 2.88 13.04 21.55
C ALA A 51 1.58 12.27 21.84
N THR A 52 1.60 10.94 21.72
CA THR A 52 0.43 10.11 22.03
C THR A 52 0.08 10.14 23.52
N VAL A 53 1.08 10.06 24.42
CA VAL A 53 0.87 10.19 25.87
C VAL A 53 0.27 11.56 26.19
N ALA A 54 0.82 12.64 25.63
CA ALA A 54 0.31 14.01 25.84
C ALA A 54 -1.12 14.19 25.31
N LEU A 55 -1.44 13.66 24.11
CA LEU A 55 -2.79 13.69 23.55
C LEU A 55 -3.80 13.02 24.48
N HIS A 56 -3.51 11.81 24.94
CA HIS A 56 -4.39 11.08 25.85
C HIS A 56 -4.47 11.68 27.26
N TYR A 57 -3.43 12.36 27.69
CA TYR A 57 -3.44 13.09 28.97
C TYR A 57 -4.32 14.36 28.90
N VAL A 58 -4.24 15.10 27.79
CA VAL A 58 -4.95 16.39 27.64
C VAL A 58 -6.40 16.19 27.22
N PHE A 59 -6.65 15.44 26.18
CA PHE A 59 -7.99 15.23 25.60
C PHE A 59 -8.75 14.09 26.29
N ASN A 60 -10.07 14.07 26.16
CA ASN A 60 -10.96 13.15 26.86
C ASN A 60 -11.43 12.02 25.94
N ALA A 61 -10.50 11.16 25.44
CA ALA A 61 -10.93 9.98 24.70
C ALA A 61 -11.67 9.00 25.63
N PRO A 62 -12.81 8.39 25.17
CA PRO A 62 -13.27 8.34 23.80
C PRO A 62 -14.27 9.46 23.39
N GLU A 63 -14.63 10.38 24.26
CA GLU A 63 -15.52 11.51 23.91
C GLU A 63 -14.86 12.34 22.81
N ASP A 64 -13.65 12.87 23.05
CA ASP A 64 -12.81 13.50 22.03
C ASP A 64 -12.32 12.45 21.03
N LYS A 65 -12.32 12.79 19.72
CA LYS A 65 -12.07 11.86 18.64
C LYS A 65 -10.69 12.05 18.03
N PHE A 66 -9.90 10.98 17.97
CA PHE A 66 -8.64 10.95 17.24
C PHE A 66 -8.82 10.26 15.89
N VAL A 67 -8.26 10.87 14.84
CA VAL A 67 -8.19 10.31 13.49
C VAL A 67 -6.73 10.28 13.06
N PHE A 68 -6.13 9.10 13.07
CA PHE A 68 -4.74 8.90 12.68
C PHE A 68 -4.63 8.72 11.16
N ASP A 69 -3.76 9.50 10.53
CA ASP A 69 -3.42 9.30 9.11
C ASP A 69 -2.54 8.04 8.97
N VAL A 70 -2.79 7.20 7.96
CA VAL A 70 -2.17 5.87 7.82
C VAL A 70 -2.42 5.00 9.04
N SER A 71 -2.35 5.57 10.21
CA SER A 71 -2.42 4.97 11.55
C SER A 71 -1.29 3.97 11.89
N HIS A 72 -0.24 3.91 11.07
CA HIS A 72 0.95 3.08 11.31
C HIS A 72 1.80 3.52 12.52
N GLN A 73 1.48 4.65 13.14
CA GLN A 73 2.07 5.20 14.38
C GLN A 73 1.15 4.99 15.60
N CYS A 74 0.12 4.15 15.51
CA CYS A 74 -0.92 4.03 16.54
C CYS A 74 -0.61 3.00 17.65
N TYR A 75 0.55 2.34 17.66
CA TYR A 75 0.87 1.39 18.73
C TYR A 75 0.86 2.02 20.14
N PRO A 76 1.44 3.22 20.36
CA PRO A 76 1.31 3.90 21.65
C PRO A 76 -0.16 4.15 22.05
N HIS A 77 -1.01 4.54 21.11
CA HIS A 77 -2.45 4.70 21.32
C HIS A 77 -3.10 3.38 21.78
N LYS A 78 -2.76 2.27 21.14
CA LYS A 78 -3.29 0.96 21.53
C LYS A 78 -2.86 0.55 22.93
N VAL A 79 -1.59 0.76 23.28
CA VAL A 79 -1.07 0.52 24.65
C VAL A 79 -1.87 1.30 25.68
N LEU A 80 -2.13 2.60 25.43
CA LEU A 80 -2.78 3.52 26.37
C LEU A 80 -4.32 3.38 26.41
N THR A 81 -4.90 2.57 25.53
CA THR A 81 -6.35 2.31 25.46
C THR A 81 -6.71 0.88 25.83
N GLY A 82 -5.95 0.27 26.75
CA GLY A 82 -6.26 -1.03 27.36
C GLY A 82 -5.75 -2.26 26.57
N ARG A 83 -4.98 -2.06 25.51
CA ARG A 83 -4.43 -3.17 24.69
C ARG A 83 -2.95 -3.46 24.98
N ALA A 84 -2.43 -3.01 26.13
CA ALA A 84 -1.02 -3.20 26.50
C ALA A 84 -0.58 -4.68 26.53
N SER A 85 -1.50 -5.61 26.87
CA SER A 85 -1.21 -7.06 26.87
C SER A 85 -0.71 -7.58 25.52
N GLY A 86 -1.13 -6.98 24.39
CA GLY A 86 -0.63 -7.32 23.05
C GLY A 86 0.81 -6.86 22.76
N PHE A 87 1.46 -6.17 23.70
CA PHE A 87 2.81 -5.63 23.56
C PHE A 87 3.76 -6.14 24.66
N LEU A 88 3.23 -6.78 25.70
CA LEU A 88 3.99 -7.22 26.87
C LEU A 88 4.24 -8.73 26.84
N GLY A 89 5.38 -9.15 27.35
CA GLY A 89 5.74 -10.56 27.46
C GLY A 89 6.08 -11.23 26.14
N ASP A 90 5.90 -12.56 26.10
CA ASP A 90 6.00 -13.36 24.89
C ASP A 90 4.64 -13.34 24.18
N VAL A 91 4.46 -12.35 23.30
CA VAL A 91 3.28 -12.29 22.43
C VAL A 91 3.58 -13.19 21.23
N ASP A 92 3.06 -14.42 21.25
CA ASP A 92 3.28 -15.39 20.16
C ASP A 92 2.38 -15.13 18.96
N ASP A 93 1.24 -14.45 19.14
CA ASP A 93 0.32 -14.17 18.07
C ASP A 93 0.58 -12.80 17.42
N MET A 94 1.22 -12.83 16.25
CA MET A 94 1.46 -11.66 15.42
C MET A 94 0.15 -10.93 15.03
N ASN A 95 -0.94 -11.69 14.87
CA ASN A 95 -2.22 -11.18 14.39
C ASN A 95 -3.13 -10.67 15.52
N ALA A 96 -2.75 -10.82 16.79
CA ALA A 96 -3.56 -10.37 17.93
C ALA A 96 -3.83 -8.86 17.92
N ILE A 97 -2.88 -8.06 17.38
CA ILE A 97 -2.98 -6.60 17.28
C ILE A 97 -2.66 -6.17 15.85
N SER A 98 -3.58 -5.46 15.20
CA SER A 98 -3.34 -4.85 13.89
C SER A 98 -2.22 -3.81 13.94
N GLY A 99 -1.50 -3.65 12.85
CA GLY A 99 -0.52 -2.58 12.64
C GLY A 99 -1.14 -1.19 12.50
N TYR A 100 -2.47 -1.12 12.38
CA TYR A 100 -3.24 0.07 12.08
C TYR A 100 -4.38 0.27 13.08
N SER A 101 -5.00 1.45 13.10
CA SER A 101 -6.24 1.71 13.83
C SER A 101 -7.32 0.75 13.34
N SER A 102 -8.03 0.09 14.26
CA SER A 102 -9.01 -0.93 13.91
C SER A 102 -10.24 -0.88 14.83
N PRO A 103 -11.39 -0.41 14.33
CA PRO A 103 -12.66 -0.48 15.05
C PRO A 103 -13.07 -1.90 15.43
N ALA A 104 -12.59 -2.92 14.70
CA ALA A 104 -12.81 -4.32 15.06
C ALA A 104 -12.09 -4.71 16.36
N GLU A 105 -10.94 -4.10 16.67
CA GLU A 105 -10.24 -4.28 17.94
C GLU A 105 -10.83 -3.42 19.06
N SER A 106 -11.15 -2.18 18.75
CA SER A 106 -11.66 -1.21 19.71
C SER A 106 -12.63 -0.21 19.08
N PRO A 107 -13.94 -0.52 19.00
CA PRO A 107 -14.93 0.37 18.41
C PRO A 107 -15.13 1.67 19.21
N VAL A 108 -14.57 1.73 20.41
CA VAL A 108 -14.67 2.89 21.31
C VAL A 108 -13.57 3.92 21.04
N TYR A 109 -12.34 3.48 20.83
CA TYR A 109 -11.17 4.35 20.68
C TYR A 109 -10.68 4.51 19.25
N ASP A 110 -10.89 3.50 18.40
CA ASP A 110 -10.47 3.51 16.99
C ASP A 110 -11.69 3.90 16.13
N ASN A 111 -11.69 5.13 15.57
CA ASN A 111 -12.85 5.65 14.87
C ASN A 111 -12.95 5.14 13.43
N PHE A 112 -11.82 4.84 12.80
CA PHE A 112 -11.73 4.40 11.40
C PHE A 112 -10.67 3.33 11.23
N GLU A 113 -10.91 2.40 10.31
CA GLU A 113 -9.88 1.54 9.73
C GLU A 113 -9.14 2.36 8.67
N VAL A 114 -7.87 2.70 8.92
CA VAL A 114 -7.07 3.55 8.02
C VAL A 114 -5.70 2.92 7.84
N GLY A 115 -5.25 2.79 6.61
CA GLY A 115 -3.92 2.29 6.26
C GLY A 115 -3.28 3.06 5.11
N HIS A 116 -4.10 3.70 4.25
CA HIS A 116 -3.62 4.60 3.22
C HIS A 116 -3.44 6.02 3.75
N THR A 117 -2.51 6.76 3.16
CA THR A 117 -2.12 8.11 3.57
C THR A 117 -3.15 9.18 3.21
N SER A 118 -3.02 10.37 3.80
CA SER A 118 -3.64 11.62 3.36
C SER A 118 -5.13 11.77 3.66
N THR A 119 -5.78 10.79 4.32
CA THR A 119 -7.24 10.74 4.51
C THR A 119 -7.70 11.31 5.85
N SER A 120 -6.81 11.43 6.85
CA SER A 120 -7.20 11.74 8.22
C SER A 120 -7.91 13.08 8.39
N VAL A 121 -7.46 14.10 7.67
CA VAL A 121 -8.05 15.45 7.75
C VAL A 121 -9.46 15.42 7.17
N SER A 122 -9.67 14.80 6.01
CA SER A 122 -10.99 14.65 5.39
C SER A 122 -11.97 13.87 6.26
N LEU A 123 -11.53 12.77 6.87
CA LEU A 123 -12.35 12.01 7.81
C LEU A 123 -12.69 12.82 9.07
N ALA A 124 -11.74 13.60 9.56
CA ALA A 124 -11.94 14.47 10.72
C ALA A 124 -12.89 15.64 10.42
N THR A 125 -12.84 16.24 9.23
CA THR A 125 -13.83 17.27 8.82
C THR A 125 -15.24 16.71 8.80
N GLY A 126 -15.42 15.45 8.37
CA GLY A 126 -16.70 14.75 8.45
C GLY A 126 -17.20 14.59 9.88
N LEU A 127 -16.34 14.19 10.82
CA LEU A 127 -16.69 14.12 12.25
C LEU A 127 -16.99 15.51 12.84
N GLN A 128 -16.19 16.52 12.50
CA GLN A 128 -16.40 17.90 12.91
C GLN A 128 -17.77 18.43 12.45
N LYS A 129 -18.12 18.19 11.20
CA LYS A 129 -19.42 18.56 10.64
C LYS A 129 -20.57 17.86 11.37
N ALA A 130 -20.39 16.56 11.66
CA ALA A 130 -21.40 15.80 12.42
C ALA A 130 -21.57 16.35 13.85
N ARG A 131 -20.47 16.68 14.54
CA ARG A 131 -20.47 17.37 15.84
C ARG A 131 -21.25 18.67 15.78
N ASP A 132 -20.94 19.53 14.83
CA ASP A 132 -21.54 20.87 14.70
C ASP A 132 -23.05 20.78 14.44
N ILE A 133 -23.49 19.85 13.58
CA ILE A 133 -24.91 19.63 13.29
C ILE A 133 -25.65 19.08 14.52
N LYS A 134 -25.02 18.21 15.31
CA LYS A 134 -25.60 17.66 16.55
C LYS A 134 -25.59 18.67 17.69
N GLY A 135 -24.76 19.72 17.62
CA GLY A 135 -24.57 20.69 18.69
C GLY A 135 -23.83 20.13 19.90
N THR A 136 -22.98 19.13 19.70
CA THR A 136 -22.09 18.58 20.73
C THR A 136 -20.76 19.36 20.77
N SER A 137 -19.86 19.07 21.73
CA SER A 137 -18.70 19.93 22.01
C SER A 137 -17.37 19.17 22.10
N GLU A 138 -17.35 17.89 21.74
CA GLU A 138 -16.13 17.09 21.72
C GLU A 138 -15.06 17.67 20.78
N ASN A 139 -13.79 17.52 21.14
CA ASN A 139 -12.68 17.86 20.25
C ASN A 139 -12.54 16.81 19.15
N ILE A 140 -12.31 17.27 17.93
CA ILE A 140 -11.98 16.42 16.78
C ILE A 140 -10.53 16.69 16.39
N ILE A 141 -9.68 15.68 16.49
CA ILE A 141 -8.23 15.78 16.31
C ILE A 141 -7.80 14.88 15.16
N ALA A 142 -7.37 15.48 14.05
CA ALA A 142 -6.67 14.80 12.97
C ALA A 142 -5.17 14.76 13.28
N ILE A 143 -4.53 13.62 13.06
CA ILE A 143 -3.09 13.43 13.25
C ILE A 143 -2.53 13.01 11.89
N ILE A 144 -1.69 13.85 11.28
CA ILE A 144 -1.12 13.63 9.95
C ILE A 144 0.40 13.79 9.98
N GLY A 145 1.11 12.84 9.38
CA GLY A 145 2.55 12.96 9.15
C GLY A 145 2.88 13.92 8.01
N ASP A 146 4.06 14.54 8.08
CA ASP A 146 4.56 15.43 7.02
C ASP A 146 4.57 14.75 5.64
N GLY A 147 4.99 13.48 5.54
CA GLY A 147 4.97 12.73 4.30
C GLY A 147 3.60 12.63 3.64
N SER A 148 2.54 12.51 4.44
CA SER A 148 1.15 12.41 3.96
C SER A 148 0.57 13.73 3.44
N LEU A 149 1.18 14.87 3.78
CA LEU A 149 0.76 16.18 3.29
C LEU A 149 0.94 16.37 1.78
N SER A 150 1.70 15.51 1.10
CA SER A 150 1.87 15.57 -0.36
C SER A 150 0.70 14.97 -1.15
N GLY A 151 -0.19 14.22 -0.52
CA GLY A 151 -1.34 13.62 -1.20
C GLY A 151 -2.46 14.63 -1.49
N GLY A 152 -3.13 14.49 -2.64
CA GLY A 152 -4.19 15.40 -3.08
C GLY A 152 -5.33 15.50 -2.06
N GLU A 153 -5.79 14.39 -1.50
CA GLU A 153 -6.86 14.36 -0.50
C GLU A 153 -6.50 15.15 0.79
N ALA A 154 -5.19 15.17 1.18
CA ALA A 154 -4.77 15.99 2.32
C ALA A 154 -4.94 17.50 2.03
N PHE A 155 -4.66 17.94 0.80
CA PHE A 155 -4.92 19.33 0.38
C PHE A 155 -6.41 19.65 0.39
N GLU A 156 -7.25 18.78 -0.18
CA GLU A 156 -8.71 18.93 -0.18
C GLU A 156 -9.26 18.94 1.25
N GLY A 157 -8.79 18.06 2.12
CA GLY A 157 -9.17 18.01 3.53
C GLY A 157 -8.76 19.25 4.32
N LEU A 158 -7.58 19.82 4.06
CA LEU A 158 -7.12 21.06 4.68
C LEU A 158 -7.91 22.28 4.17
N ASP A 159 -8.23 22.32 2.88
CA ASP A 159 -9.06 23.37 2.30
C ASP A 159 -10.45 23.39 2.97
N GLU A 160 -11.14 22.25 3.02
CA GLU A 160 -12.43 22.12 3.71
C GLU A 160 -12.32 22.41 5.23
N ALA A 161 -11.26 21.93 5.90
CA ALA A 161 -11.06 22.17 7.33
C ALA A 161 -10.97 23.67 7.65
N SER A 162 -10.35 24.46 6.76
CA SER A 162 -10.24 25.91 6.93
C SER A 162 -11.59 26.62 6.73
N GLU A 163 -12.44 26.14 5.83
CA GLU A 163 -13.75 26.69 5.53
C GLU A 163 -14.79 26.37 6.61
N LEU A 164 -14.63 25.28 7.38
CA LEU A 164 -15.58 24.91 8.45
C LEU A 164 -15.80 26.03 9.46
N GLY A 165 -14.78 26.84 9.77
CA GLY A 165 -14.88 27.97 10.69
C GLY A 165 -15.11 27.58 12.15
N THR A 166 -15.01 26.29 12.49
CA THR A 166 -15.20 25.72 13.83
C THR A 166 -13.95 24.95 14.29
N GLY A 167 -13.87 24.66 15.57
CA GLY A 167 -12.66 24.16 16.21
C GLY A 167 -12.30 22.71 15.87
N ILE A 168 -11.68 22.49 14.72
CA ILE A 168 -10.96 21.25 14.42
C ILE A 168 -9.48 21.43 14.74
N ILE A 169 -8.84 20.41 15.29
CA ILE A 169 -7.41 20.41 15.62
C ILE A 169 -6.68 19.47 14.66
N ILE A 170 -5.66 19.97 13.96
CA ILE A 170 -4.83 19.19 13.05
C ILE A 170 -3.41 19.16 13.61
N VAL A 171 -2.96 17.99 14.06
CA VAL A 171 -1.61 17.76 14.53
C VAL A 171 -0.75 17.30 13.34
N VAL A 172 0.15 18.18 12.89
CA VAL A 172 1.14 17.86 11.87
C VAL A 172 2.39 17.34 12.56
N ASN A 173 2.64 16.04 12.41
CA ASN A 173 3.84 15.37 12.93
C ASN A 173 4.93 15.44 11.87
N ASP A 174 5.80 16.45 11.95
CA ASP A 174 6.91 16.67 11.03
C ASP A 174 8.20 16.05 11.58
N ASN A 175 8.70 15.02 10.92
CA ASN A 175 9.98 14.39 11.23
C ASN A 175 10.95 14.39 10.04
N GLU A 176 10.64 15.20 9.03
CA GLU A 176 11.42 15.43 7.80
C GLU A 176 11.50 14.22 6.86
N MET A 177 10.69 13.19 7.10
CA MET A 177 10.74 11.94 6.35
C MET A 177 9.35 11.38 6.08
N SER A 178 9.14 10.95 4.85
CA SER A 178 8.12 9.97 4.46
C SER A 178 8.61 8.54 4.77
N ILE A 179 8.37 7.56 3.88
CA ILE A 179 9.12 6.30 3.89
C ILE A 179 10.58 6.62 3.57
N ALA A 180 10.83 7.25 2.41
CA ALA A 180 12.09 7.84 1.99
C ALA A 180 12.11 9.35 2.28
N GLU A 181 12.96 10.11 1.60
CA GLU A 181 13.02 11.57 1.67
C GLU A 181 11.72 12.20 1.13
N ASN A 182 11.35 13.33 1.71
CA ASN A 182 10.19 14.11 1.28
C ASN A 182 10.43 14.84 -0.04
N HIS A 183 9.47 14.80 -0.96
CA HIS A 183 9.48 15.49 -2.24
C HIS A 183 8.25 16.39 -2.40
N GLY A 184 8.45 17.63 -2.84
CA GLY A 184 7.38 18.60 -3.09
C GLY A 184 7.67 20.01 -2.57
N GLY A 185 6.94 20.99 -3.07
CA GLY A 185 7.11 22.40 -2.71
C GLY A 185 6.76 22.74 -1.26
N ILE A 186 5.80 22.01 -0.68
CA ILE A 186 5.34 22.21 0.70
C ILE A 186 6.46 22.00 1.72
N TYR A 187 7.38 21.07 1.48
CA TYR A 187 8.49 20.75 2.40
C TYR A 187 9.51 21.89 2.53
N LYS A 188 9.59 22.78 1.51
CA LYS A 188 10.37 24.03 1.63
C LYS A 188 9.75 24.97 2.65
N ASN A 189 8.41 25.01 2.71
CA ASN A 189 7.70 25.82 3.69
C ASN A 189 7.79 25.22 5.09
N LEU A 190 7.59 23.89 5.23
CA LEU A 190 7.78 23.21 6.52
C LEU A 190 9.18 23.42 7.08
N ARG A 191 10.22 23.32 6.24
CA ARG A 191 11.59 23.63 6.65
C ARG A 191 11.74 25.08 7.12
N ALA A 192 11.22 26.05 6.37
CA ALA A 192 11.29 27.46 6.76
C ALA A 192 10.55 27.72 8.08
N LEU A 193 9.45 27.00 8.33
CA LEU A 193 8.72 27.07 9.60
C LEU A 193 9.56 26.50 10.76
N ARG A 194 10.23 25.36 10.57
CA ARG A 194 11.16 24.80 11.57
C ARG A 194 12.32 25.76 11.84
N GLU A 195 13.04 26.19 10.79
CA GLU A 195 14.19 27.08 10.90
C GLU A 195 13.87 28.44 11.56
N SER A 196 12.62 28.88 11.50
CA SER A 196 12.14 30.14 12.09
C SER A 196 11.36 29.95 13.40
N ASN A 197 11.35 28.75 13.97
CA ASN A 197 10.53 28.42 15.15
C ASN A 197 9.05 28.84 14.97
N GLY A 198 8.50 28.56 13.79
CA GLY A 198 7.11 28.85 13.42
C GLY A 198 6.81 30.28 12.97
N GLU A 199 7.80 31.18 13.01
CA GLU A 199 7.62 32.63 12.76
C GLU A 199 7.88 33.04 11.30
N CYS A 200 8.03 32.08 10.38
CA CYS A 200 8.20 32.38 8.96
C CYS A 200 7.06 33.25 8.41
N GLN A 201 7.40 34.35 7.74
CA GLN A 201 6.42 35.27 7.14
C GLN A 201 5.47 34.56 6.16
N HIS A 202 6.00 33.57 5.42
CA HIS A 202 5.25 32.77 4.46
C HIS A 202 4.82 31.46 5.11
N ASN A 203 3.84 31.51 6.00
CA ASN A 203 3.25 30.35 6.63
C ASN A 203 2.04 29.89 5.81
N TRP A 204 2.17 28.74 5.18
CA TRP A 204 1.13 28.17 4.34
C TRP A 204 -0.18 27.90 5.10
N PHE A 205 -0.12 27.41 6.33
CA PHE A 205 -1.31 27.14 7.13
C PHE A 205 -2.04 28.45 7.52
N LYS A 206 -1.28 29.48 7.92
CA LYS A 206 -1.85 30.80 8.23
C LYS A 206 -2.46 31.45 6.97
N ALA A 207 -1.88 31.23 5.81
CA ALA A 207 -2.39 31.77 4.54
C ALA A 207 -3.77 31.17 4.18
N TRP A 208 -4.08 29.96 4.65
CA TRP A 208 -5.38 29.32 4.49
C TRP A 208 -6.37 29.64 5.61
N GLY A 209 -5.98 30.42 6.63
CA GLY A 209 -6.88 30.88 7.70
C GLY A 209 -6.80 30.06 8.98
N PHE A 210 -5.89 29.09 9.09
CA PHE A 210 -5.70 28.34 10.33
C PHE A 210 -5.05 29.20 11.42
N GLU A 211 -5.51 29.05 12.66
CA GLU A 211 -4.66 29.32 13.81
C GLU A 211 -3.49 28.31 13.80
N TYR A 212 -2.28 28.78 14.11
CA TYR A 212 -1.08 27.96 13.96
C TYR A 212 -0.21 28.02 15.22
N LYS A 213 0.15 26.85 15.71
CA LYS A 213 1.09 26.65 16.81
C LYS A 213 2.26 25.78 16.31
N TYR A 214 3.47 26.16 16.70
CA TYR A 214 4.67 25.38 16.39
C TYR A 214 5.34 24.91 17.70
N LEU A 215 5.89 23.70 17.70
CA LEU A 215 6.69 23.14 18.78
C LEU A 215 7.91 22.44 18.20
N GLU A 216 9.09 22.99 18.46
CA GLU A 216 10.37 22.43 18.03
C GLU A 216 10.68 21.13 18.77
N GLU A 217 10.46 21.11 20.10
CA GLU A 217 10.79 19.97 20.94
C GLU A 217 9.62 18.95 21.00
N GLY A 218 9.29 18.38 19.85
CA GLY A 218 8.14 17.48 19.67
C GLY A 218 8.26 16.11 20.36
N ASN A 219 9.38 15.82 21.03
CA ASN A 219 9.54 14.67 21.92
C ASN A 219 9.69 15.08 23.40
N ASP A 220 9.47 16.36 23.75
CA ASP A 220 9.37 16.81 25.14
C ASP A 220 7.93 16.72 25.63
N LEU A 221 7.68 15.77 26.52
CA LEU A 221 6.33 15.47 27.02
C LEU A 221 5.66 16.67 27.70
N GLN A 222 6.40 17.46 28.49
CA GLN A 222 5.84 18.62 29.18
C GLN A 222 5.38 19.69 28.16
N LYS A 223 6.25 20.01 27.21
CA LYS A 223 5.94 21.01 26.17
C LYS A 223 4.79 20.56 25.27
N LEU A 224 4.71 19.25 24.96
CA LEU A 224 3.58 18.69 24.24
C LEU A 224 2.26 18.84 25.02
N ILE A 225 2.26 18.58 26.32
CA ILE A 225 1.09 18.80 27.18
C ILE A 225 0.68 20.30 27.16
N GLU A 226 1.64 21.21 27.31
CA GLU A 226 1.39 22.65 27.28
C GLU A 226 0.78 23.13 25.97
N VAL A 227 1.33 22.70 24.81
CA VAL A 227 0.80 23.10 23.50
C VAL A 227 -0.58 22.52 23.24
N PHE A 228 -0.83 21.26 23.58
CA PHE A 228 -2.16 20.65 23.40
C PHE A 228 -3.21 21.25 24.35
N GLN A 229 -2.84 21.59 25.59
CA GLN A 229 -3.72 22.32 26.50
C GLN A 229 -4.09 23.70 25.95
N SER A 230 -3.18 24.37 25.24
CA SER A 230 -3.42 25.71 24.68
C SER A 230 -4.41 25.72 23.49
N VAL A 231 -4.71 24.56 22.92
CA VAL A 231 -5.63 24.40 21.77
C VAL A 231 -6.86 23.56 22.09
N LYS A 232 -6.92 22.98 23.29
CA LYS A 232 -8.09 22.22 23.71
C LYS A 232 -9.32 23.14 23.74
N ASP A 233 -10.45 22.61 23.25
CA ASP A 233 -11.73 23.33 23.16
C ASP A 233 -11.64 24.62 22.32
N THR A 234 -10.73 24.64 21.32
CA THR A 234 -10.63 25.76 20.36
C THR A 234 -11.94 25.92 19.60
N ASP A 235 -12.29 27.16 19.27
CA ASP A 235 -13.43 27.51 18.42
C ASP A 235 -13.06 27.76 16.95
N LYS A 236 -11.76 27.63 16.61
CA LYS A 236 -11.24 27.89 15.27
C LYS A 236 -10.44 26.71 14.74
N PRO A 237 -10.41 26.53 13.41
CA PRO A 237 -9.51 25.55 12.81
C PRO A 237 -8.06 25.83 13.20
N THR A 238 -7.41 24.86 13.83
CA THR A 238 -6.10 25.04 14.43
C THR A 238 -5.13 23.96 13.98
N VAL A 239 -3.96 24.38 13.50
CA VAL A 239 -2.83 23.47 13.20
C VAL A 239 -1.81 23.54 14.33
N VAL A 240 -1.49 22.39 14.89
CA VAL A 240 -0.38 22.19 15.82
C VAL A 240 0.73 21.43 15.07
N HIS A 241 1.77 22.14 14.69
CA HIS A 241 2.93 21.59 13.98
C HIS A 241 4.02 21.23 15.00
N ILE A 242 4.27 19.95 15.18
CA ILE A 242 5.29 19.44 16.12
C ILE A 242 6.46 18.85 15.32
N HIS A 243 7.68 19.20 15.69
CA HIS A 243 8.90 18.65 15.11
C HIS A 243 9.39 17.49 15.96
N THR A 244 9.33 16.27 15.44
CA THR A 244 9.67 15.03 16.16
C THR A 244 10.87 14.32 15.54
N GLU A 245 11.52 13.45 16.31
CA GLU A 245 12.59 12.59 15.84
C GLU A 245 12.05 11.20 15.47
N LYS A 246 12.01 10.87 14.16
CA LYS A 246 11.64 9.53 13.72
C LYS A 246 12.60 8.47 14.27
N GLY A 247 12.05 7.49 15.00
CA GLY A 247 12.87 6.45 15.64
C GLY A 247 13.39 6.82 17.03
N HIS A 248 12.87 7.89 17.65
CA HIS A 248 13.30 8.41 18.94
C HIS A 248 13.44 7.32 20.03
N GLY A 249 14.60 7.30 20.70
CA GLY A 249 14.92 6.31 21.74
C GLY A 249 15.48 4.99 21.22
N PHE A 250 15.66 4.81 19.88
CA PHE A 250 16.31 3.64 19.30
C PHE A 250 17.34 4.05 18.24
N GLN A 251 18.61 4.03 18.61
CA GLN A 251 19.69 4.60 17.80
C GLN A 251 19.76 4.06 16.36
N PRO A 252 19.60 2.74 16.09
CA PRO A 252 19.60 2.24 14.72
C PRO A 252 18.53 2.87 13.83
N ALA A 253 17.34 3.19 14.39
CA ALA A 253 16.26 3.83 13.64
C ALA A 253 16.50 5.34 13.42
N ILE A 254 17.19 6.00 14.34
CA ILE A 254 17.61 7.40 14.20
C ILE A 254 18.64 7.53 13.09
N ASP A 255 19.63 6.63 13.07
CA ASP A 255 20.76 6.66 12.12
C ASP A 255 20.34 6.30 10.68
N ASN A 256 19.27 5.50 10.50
CA ASN A 256 18.78 5.09 9.19
C ASN A 256 17.24 5.08 9.13
N LYS A 257 16.66 6.29 9.08
CA LYS A 257 15.20 6.51 9.15
C LYS A 257 14.41 5.80 8.04
N GLU A 258 14.97 5.64 6.84
CA GLU A 258 14.33 4.94 5.71
C GLU A 258 14.26 3.43 5.97
N ALA A 259 15.39 2.81 6.31
CA ALA A 259 15.45 1.37 6.56
C ALA A 259 14.62 0.93 7.78
N TRP A 260 14.36 1.85 8.71
CA TRP A 260 13.58 1.61 9.93
C TRP A 260 12.17 2.21 9.89
N HIS A 261 11.69 2.63 8.72
CA HIS A 261 10.28 2.97 8.58
C HIS A 261 9.40 1.77 8.88
N TRP A 262 9.68 0.64 8.22
CA TRP A 262 9.12 -0.69 8.49
C TRP A 262 10.27 -1.69 8.64
N GLY A 263 10.17 -2.63 9.56
CA GLY A 263 11.21 -3.63 9.81
C GLY A 263 10.67 -5.04 9.92
N ALA A 264 11.39 -6.01 9.34
CA ALA A 264 11.27 -7.42 9.70
C ALA A 264 11.80 -7.64 11.14
N PRO A 265 11.55 -8.79 11.77
CA PRO A 265 12.09 -9.12 13.11
C PRO A 265 13.60 -8.85 13.26
N PHE A 266 14.00 -8.31 14.40
CA PHE A 266 15.37 -7.86 14.65
C PHE A 266 15.77 -8.02 16.13
N ASN A 267 17.07 -7.99 16.41
CA ASN A 267 17.59 -7.92 17.77
C ASN A 267 17.53 -6.48 18.30
N VAL A 268 16.88 -6.27 19.44
CA VAL A 268 16.72 -4.92 20.05
C VAL A 268 18.07 -4.34 20.51
N GLU A 269 19.06 -5.17 20.90
CA GLU A 269 20.33 -4.68 21.45
C GLU A 269 21.19 -3.97 20.41
N ASP A 270 21.22 -4.48 19.16
CA ASP A 270 22.13 -3.99 18.11
C ASP A 270 21.44 -3.66 16.79
N GLY A 271 20.13 -3.88 16.69
CA GLY A 271 19.38 -3.67 15.46
C GLY A 271 19.66 -4.70 14.37
N SER A 272 20.43 -5.76 14.65
CA SER A 272 20.72 -6.79 13.66
C SER A 272 19.47 -7.57 13.29
N ARG A 273 19.27 -7.77 11.98
CA ARG A 273 18.16 -8.60 11.47
C ARG A 273 18.62 -10.04 11.37
N SER A 274 17.77 -10.99 11.74
CA SER A 274 18.11 -12.42 11.65
C SER A 274 18.48 -12.78 10.20
N SER A 275 19.63 -13.42 10.01
CA SER A 275 20.17 -13.81 8.69
C SER A 275 19.27 -14.80 7.91
N ASN A 276 18.21 -15.29 8.51
CA ASN A 276 17.22 -16.14 7.83
C ASN A 276 16.36 -15.38 6.80
N SER A 277 16.33 -14.03 6.83
CA SER A 277 15.77 -13.21 5.74
C SER A 277 16.80 -12.87 4.66
N ALA A 278 18.07 -13.20 4.85
CA ALA A 278 19.19 -13.00 3.94
C ALA A 278 19.51 -14.22 3.09
N ASN A 279 18.57 -15.15 2.86
CA ASN A 279 18.66 -15.95 1.67
C ASN A 279 18.43 -15.00 0.51
N SER A 280 19.48 -14.76 -0.25
CA SER A 280 19.56 -13.94 -1.48
C SER A 280 18.75 -14.59 -2.62
N ALA A 281 17.47 -14.84 -2.39
CA ALA A 281 16.56 -15.12 -3.48
C ALA A 281 16.47 -13.86 -4.31
N GLU A 282 16.61 -13.98 -5.62
CA GLU A 282 16.39 -12.87 -6.55
C GLU A 282 15.02 -12.25 -6.29
N SER A 283 14.93 -10.93 -6.38
CA SER A 283 13.66 -10.21 -6.31
C SER A 283 13.42 -9.40 -7.58
N TYR A 284 12.16 -9.25 -7.96
CA TYR A 284 11.81 -8.43 -9.11
C TYR A 284 12.20 -6.97 -8.92
N GLU A 285 12.16 -6.44 -7.70
CA GLU A 285 12.58 -5.07 -7.39
C GLU A 285 14.07 -4.87 -7.71
N GLU A 286 14.91 -5.80 -7.27
CA GLU A 286 16.35 -5.74 -7.53
C GLU A 286 16.67 -5.93 -9.02
N LEU A 287 16.06 -6.91 -9.66
CA LEU A 287 16.22 -7.17 -11.09
C LEU A 287 15.74 -5.99 -11.94
N TYR A 288 14.57 -5.43 -11.61
CA TYR A 288 13.98 -4.29 -12.31
C TYR A 288 14.87 -3.06 -12.21
N SER A 289 15.27 -2.67 -11.00
CA SER A 289 16.09 -1.46 -10.81
C SER A 289 17.46 -1.58 -11.50
N ASN A 290 18.09 -2.75 -11.44
CA ASN A 290 19.36 -3.00 -12.13
C ASN A 290 19.19 -2.96 -13.65
N TRP A 291 18.07 -3.51 -14.16
CA TRP A 291 17.73 -3.45 -15.58
C TRP A 291 17.47 -1.99 -16.00
N MET A 292 16.68 -1.24 -15.26
CA MET A 292 16.38 0.17 -15.55
C MET A 292 17.65 1.02 -15.58
N LEU A 293 18.52 0.91 -14.59
CA LEU A 293 19.80 1.65 -14.55
C LEU A 293 20.69 1.35 -15.76
N ARG A 294 20.72 0.11 -16.22
CA ARG A 294 21.46 -0.27 -17.43
C ARG A 294 20.87 0.33 -18.71
N GLU A 295 19.55 0.28 -18.86
CA GLU A 295 18.87 0.83 -20.04
C GLU A 295 18.93 2.38 -20.07
N MET A 296 18.79 3.05 -18.92
CA MET A 296 18.90 4.50 -18.78
C MET A 296 20.24 5.05 -19.24
N LYS A 297 21.34 4.29 -19.11
CA LYS A 297 22.67 4.70 -19.61
C LYS A 297 22.69 4.86 -21.14
N ASN A 298 21.80 4.13 -21.83
CA ASN A 298 21.73 4.12 -23.29
C ASN A 298 20.54 4.95 -23.82
N ASP A 299 19.53 5.20 -22.98
CA ASP A 299 18.34 5.95 -23.36
C ASP A 299 18.05 7.09 -22.32
N PRO A 300 18.43 8.33 -22.64
CA PRO A 300 18.17 9.46 -21.73
C PRO A 300 16.68 9.83 -21.63
N THR A 301 15.82 9.26 -22.46
CA THR A 301 14.36 9.48 -22.42
C THR A 301 13.64 8.53 -21.47
N LEU A 302 14.31 7.45 -21.03
CA LEU A 302 13.74 6.48 -20.10
C LEU A 302 13.74 7.03 -18.68
N ILE A 303 12.57 7.09 -18.05
CA ILE A 303 12.38 7.68 -16.72
C ILE A 303 11.71 6.67 -15.79
N ALA A 304 12.30 6.43 -14.62
CA ALA A 304 11.64 5.71 -13.52
C ALA A 304 10.86 6.70 -12.65
N VAL A 305 9.59 6.42 -12.40
CA VAL A 305 8.70 7.25 -11.59
C VAL A 305 8.20 6.44 -10.39
N THR A 306 8.23 7.05 -9.20
CA THR A 306 7.67 6.50 -7.97
C THR A 306 6.84 7.56 -7.24
N ALA A 307 5.97 7.12 -6.33
CA ALA A 307 5.15 7.98 -5.49
C ALA A 307 5.37 7.63 -4.01
N GLY A 308 6.47 8.13 -3.43
CA GLY A 308 6.85 7.92 -2.04
C GLY A 308 7.33 6.50 -1.70
N THR A 309 7.41 5.61 -2.68
CA THR A 309 7.76 4.19 -2.49
C THR A 309 8.91 3.73 -3.42
N PRO A 310 10.09 4.38 -3.41
CA PRO A 310 11.17 3.98 -4.31
C PRO A 310 11.69 2.56 -4.05
N ALA A 311 11.54 2.05 -2.83
CA ALA A 311 11.91 0.67 -2.48
C ALA A 311 11.05 -0.37 -3.24
N ALA A 312 9.78 -0.08 -3.53
CA ALA A 312 8.90 -0.93 -4.35
C ALA A 312 9.41 -1.12 -5.78
N ALA A 313 10.19 -0.17 -6.27
CA ALA A 313 10.88 -0.21 -7.55
C ALA A 313 12.36 -0.65 -7.41
N GLY A 314 12.81 -1.08 -6.23
CA GLY A 314 14.19 -1.50 -5.96
C GLY A 314 15.22 -0.36 -6.03
N PHE A 315 14.78 0.92 -6.02
CA PHE A 315 15.66 2.08 -6.03
C PHE A 315 16.11 2.47 -4.62
N SER A 316 17.19 1.84 -4.15
CA SER A 316 17.90 2.26 -2.95
C SER A 316 18.44 3.68 -3.09
N PRO A 317 18.86 4.37 -1.99
CA PRO A 317 19.47 5.69 -2.05
C PRO A 317 20.62 5.80 -3.06
N ASP A 318 21.50 4.79 -3.13
CA ASP A 318 22.62 4.77 -4.09
C ASP A 318 22.12 4.64 -5.54
N LYS A 319 21.14 3.78 -5.80
CA LYS A 319 20.53 3.62 -7.13
C LYS A 319 19.79 4.88 -7.57
N ARG A 320 19.07 5.57 -6.65
CA ARG A 320 18.45 6.88 -6.95
C ARG A 320 19.50 7.92 -7.35
N LYS A 321 20.64 7.94 -6.64
CA LYS A 321 21.78 8.82 -6.95
C LYS A 321 22.40 8.46 -8.31
N GLU A 322 22.57 7.17 -8.63
CA GLU A 322 23.07 6.70 -9.93
C GLU A 322 22.13 7.09 -11.07
N ALA A 323 20.83 6.90 -10.91
CA ALA A 323 19.82 7.26 -11.91
C ALA A 323 19.72 8.79 -12.13
N GLY A 324 20.01 9.59 -11.10
CA GLY A 324 20.00 11.05 -11.17
C GLY A 324 18.67 11.60 -11.68
N LYS A 325 18.67 12.35 -12.78
CA LYS A 325 17.47 12.98 -13.35
C LYS A 325 16.45 12.00 -13.93
N GLN A 326 16.84 10.75 -14.15
CA GLN A 326 15.98 9.72 -14.72
C GLN A 326 15.19 8.94 -13.66
N HIS A 327 15.44 9.17 -12.38
CA HIS A 327 14.57 8.74 -11.28
C HIS A 327 13.84 9.95 -10.71
N ILE A 328 12.52 9.88 -10.66
CA ILE A 328 11.66 10.94 -10.15
C ILE A 328 10.72 10.35 -9.10
N ASP A 329 10.81 10.84 -7.86
CA ASP A 329 9.86 10.54 -6.80
C ASP A 329 8.96 11.76 -6.57
N MET A 330 7.65 11.54 -6.53
CA MET A 330 6.65 12.60 -6.37
C MET A 330 6.30 12.88 -4.90
N GLY A 331 6.90 12.15 -3.94
CA GLY A 331 6.31 12.00 -2.63
C GLY A 331 5.06 11.12 -2.69
N ILE A 332 4.27 11.07 -1.64
CA ILE A 332 3.04 10.26 -1.63
C ILE A 332 1.94 11.01 -2.40
N ALA A 333 1.95 10.87 -3.72
CA ALA A 333 1.05 11.57 -4.64
C ALA A 333 0.87 10.73 -5.93
N GLU A 334 0.13 9.63 -5.83
CA GLU A 334 -0.08 8.67 -6.91
C GLU A 334 -0.81 9.30 -8.11
N GLU A 335 -1.80 10.14 -7.86
CA GLU A 335 -2.57 10.87 -8.89
C GLU A 335 -1.64 11.78 -9.71
N GLN A 336 -0.76 12.52 -9.02
CA GLN A 336 0.26 13.36 -9.66
C GLN A 336 1.26 12.53 -10.46
N ALA A 337 1.68 11.37 -9.94
CA ALA A 337 2.62 10.48 -10.61
C ALA A 337 2.04 9.97 -11.94
N CYS A 338 0.77 9.56 -11.94
CA CYS A 338 0.06 9.11 -13.13
C CYS A 338 -0.10 10.23 -14.17
N ALA A 339 -0.61 11.38 -13.74
CA ALA A 339 -0.82 12.55 -14.63
C ALA A 339 0.52 13.07 -15.20
N MET A 340 1.57 13.12 -14.37
CA MET A 340 2.90 13.55 -14.82
C MET A 340 3.54 12.55 -15.78
N ALA A 341 3.35 11.23 -15.55
CA ALA A 341 3.79 10.19 -16.50
C ALA A 341 3.13 10.40 -17.87
N SER A 342 1.82 10.72 -17.89
CA SER A 342 1.12 11.07 -19.11
C SER A 342 1.75 12.30 -19.81
N GLY A 343 1.99 13.37 -19.05
CA GLY A 343 2.63 14.59 -19.57
C GLY A 343 4.04 14.33 -20.11
N MET A 344 4.85 13.51 -19.41
CA MET A 344 6.18 13.11 -19.86
C MET A 344 6.13 12.30 -21.16
N ALA A 345 5.23 11.33 -21.25
CA ALA A 345 5.03 10.55 -22.47
C ALA A 345 4.61 11.45 -23.65
N LYS A 346 3.71 12.40 -23.42
CA LYS A 346 3.32 13.39 -24.42
C LYS A 346 4.47 14.30 -24.85
N GLY A 347 5.39 14.56 -23.93
CA GLY A 347 6.63 15.33 -24.18
C GLY A 347 7.75 14.54 -24.85
N GLY A 348 7.53 13.26 -25.19
CA GLY A 348 8.50 12.40 -25.88
C GLY A 348 9.45 11.64 -24.95
N LEU A 349 9.18 11.61 -23.64
CA LEU A 349 9.89 10.75 -22.70
C LEU A 349 9.20 9.37 -22.61
N ARG A 350 9.89 8.41 -21.99
CA ARG A 350 9.42 7.04 -21.77
C ARG A 350 9.33 6.75 -20.27
N PRO A 351 8.25 7.22 -19.61
CA PRO A 351 8.07 7.00 -18.18
C PRO A 351 7.63 5.58 -17.88
N VAL A 352 8.22 4.99 -16.85
CA VAL A 352 7.79 3.76 -16.20
C VAL A 352 7.45 4.09 -14.75
N TRP A 353 6.16 4.13 -14.44
CA TRP A 353 5.67 4.40 -13.10
C TRP A 353 5.47 3.07 -12.36
N THR A 354 6.24 2.85 -11.29
CA THR A 354 6.11 1.69 -10.42
C THR A 354 5.25 2.01 -9.21
N VAL A 355 4.22 1.20 -8.99
CA VAL A 355 3.22 1.41 -7.94
C VAL A 355 2.71 0.09 -7.38
N TYR A 356 2.43 0.04 -6.07
CA TYR A 356 1.76 -1.10 -5.44
C TYR A 356 0.34 -1.28 -5.97
N SER A 357 -0.08 -2.54 -6.13
CA SER A 357 -1.44 -2.94 -6.52
C SER A 357 -2.53 -2.30 -5.65
N THR A 358 -2.28 -2.11 -4.35
CA THR A 358 -3.22 -1.43 -3.46
C THR A 358 -3.24 0.09 -3.66
N PHE A 359 -2.10 0.75 -3.91
CA PHE A 359 -2.03 2.21 -4.03
C PHE A 359 -2.51 2.75 -5.38
N ILE A 360 -2.42 1.92 -6.44
CA ILE A 360 -2.93 2.30 -7.77
C ILE A 360 -4.44 2.59 -7.75
N GLN A 361 -5.17 2.12 -6.73
CA GLN A 361 -6.62 2.35 -6.57
C GLN A 361 -6.99 3.84 -6.57
N ARG A 362 -6.10 4.72 -6.09
CA ARG A 362 -6.31 6.18 -6.10
C ARG A 362 -6.36 6.80 -7.49
N THR A 363 -5.86 6.12 -8.51
CA THR A 363 -5.56 6.69 -9.82
C THR A 363 -6.46 6.20 -10.94
N TYR A 364 -7.61 5.63 -10.60
CA TYR A 364 -8.55 5.14 -11.62
C TYR A 364 -8.89 6.23 -12.65
N ASP A 365 -9.24 7.43 -12.17
CA ASP A 365 -9.61 8.55 -13.03
C ASP A 365 -8.42 9.03 -13.86
N GLN A 366 -7.24 9.21 -13.27
CA GLN A 366 -6.05 9.68 -13.97
C GLN A 366 -5.58 8.67 -15.04
N ILE A 367 -5.68 7.36 -14.76
CA ILE A 367 -5.39 6.33 -15.77
C ILE A 367 -6.40 6.42 -16.92
N ALA A 368 -7.68 6.56 -16.61
CA ALA A 368 -8.72 6.65 -17.62
C ALA A 368 -8.63 7.97 -18.44
N GLN A 369 -8.59 9.11 -17.75
CA GLN A 369 -8.67 10.44 -18.37
C GLN A 369 -7.31 10.88 -18.93
N ASP A 370 -6.26 10.84 -18.10
CA ASP A 370 -5.00 11.46 -18.50
C ASP A 370 -4.17 10.55 -19.41
N LEU A 371 -4.19 9.23 -19.19
CA LEU A 371 -3.45 8.27 -20.01
C LEU A 371 -4.27 7.72 -21.18
N CYS A 372 -5.40 7.04 -20.87
CA CYS A 372 -6.07 6.20 -21.87
C CYS A 372 -6.82 6.99 -22.93
N ILE A 373 -7.60 8.01 -22.55
CA ILE A 373 -8.30 8.89 -23.51
C ILE A 373 -7.29 9.59 -24.44
N ASN A 374 -6.15 10.00 -23.88
CA ASN A 374 -5.09 10.67 -24.63
C ASN A 374 -4.18 9.69 -25.39
N SER A 375 -4.30 8.39 -25.17
CA SER A 375 -3.44 7.34 -25.74
C SER A 375 -1.93 7.63 -25.54
N ASN A 376 -1.54 8.21 -24.39
CA ASN A 376 -0.15 8.51 -24.07
C ASN A 376 0.59 7.23 -23.63
N PRO A 377 1.72 6.89 -24.27
CA PRO A 377 2.39 5.60 -24.10
C PRO A 377 3.25 5.53 -22.83
N ALA A 378 2.68 5.75 -21.66
CA ALA A 378 3.35 5.50 -20.38
C ALA A 378 3.21 4.03 -19.98
N VAL A 379 4.19 3.52 -19.25
CA VAL A 379 4.17 2.18 -18.66
C VAL A 379 3.84 2.28 -17.18
N ILE A 380 2.89 1.46 -16.71
CA ILE A 380 2.56 1.29 -15.30
C ILE A 380 3.07 -0.08 -14.86
N ASN A 381 4.07 -0.10 -13.99
CA ASN A 381 4.64 -1.32 -13.43
C ASN A 381 3.94 -1.62 -12.10
N VAL A 382 2.93 -2.52 -12.13
CA VAL A 382 2.09 -2.84 -10.97
C VAL A 382 2.76 -3.95 -10.17
N VAL A 383 3.25 -3.61 -8.97
CA VAL A 383 3.94 -4.56 -8.10
C VAL A 383 3.04 -5.04 -6.97
N TRP A 384 3.36 -6.21 -6.44
CA TRP A 384 2.69 -6.80 -5.29
C TRP A 384 1.19 -7.05 -5.50
N GLY A 385 0.78 -7.44 -6.71
CA GLY A 385 -0.59 -7.88 -6.98
C GLY A 385 -0.83 -9.32 -6.56
N GLY A 386 -2.01 -9.61 -5.98
CA GLY A 386 -2.46 -10.96 -5.65
C GLY A 386 -2.43 -11.30 -4.16
N ALA A 387 -3.10 -12.40 -3.82
CA ALA A 387 -3.32 -12.85 -2.44
C ALA A 387 -2.04 -13.21 -1.65
N GLY A 388 -0.96 -13.51 -2.34
CA GLY A 388 0.31 -13.91 -1.72
C GLY A 388 1.20 -12.75 -1.22
N THR A 389 0.72 -11.51 -1.27
CA THR A 389 1.54 -10.31 -1.02
C THR A 389 1.28 -9.68 0.34
N MET A 390 0.22 -8.89 0.47
CA MET A 390 -0.17 -8.23 1.71
C MET A 390 -1.46 -8.84 2.23
N ASN A 391 -1.55 -9.06 3.55
CA ASN A 391 -2.68 -9.72 4.19
C ASN A 391 -3.45 -8.84 5.18
N ASP A 392 -3.11 -7.56 5.27
CA ASP A 392 -3.84 -6.59 6.09
C ASP A 392 -5.01 -5.99 5.31
N ILE A 393 -6.15 -5.81 5.96
CA ILE A 393 -7.40 -5.33 5.35
C ILE A 393 -7.24 -4.00 4.62
N THR A 394 -6.35 -3.12 5.09
CA THR A 394 -6.13 -1.80 4.50
C THR A 394 -5.21 -1.84 3.28
N HIS A 395 -4.49 -2.94 3.07
CA HIS A 395 -3.49 -3.11 2.01
C HIS A 395 -3.76 -4.32 1.10
N ILE A 396 -5.00 -4.84 1.05
CA ILE A 396 -5.35 -6.00 0.21
C ILE A 396 -5.03 -5.71 -1.25
N CYS A 397 -4.25 -6.59 -1.88
CA CYS A 397 -3.80 -6.47 -3.27
C CYS A 397 -4.61 -7.34 -4.26
N LEU A 398 -5.93 -7.44 -4.08
CA LEU A 398 -6.81 -8.35 -4.84
C LEU A 398 -7.58 -7.66 -5.96
N PHE A 399 -7.65 -6.32 -5.98
CA PHE A 399 -8.63 -5.60 -6.79
C PHE A 399 -8.06 -4.92 -8.04
N ASP A 400 -6.76 -5.02 -8.28
CA ASP A 400 -6.10 -4.43 -9.45
C ASP A 400 -6.64 -4.96 -10.78
N ILE A 401 -6.88 -6.28 -10.88
CA ILE A 401 -7.41 -6.90 -12.11
C ILE A 401 -8.81 -6.38 -12.45
N PRO A 402 -9.83 -6.48 -11.56
CA PRO A 402 -11.17 -5.94 -11.86
C PRO A 402 -11.14 -4.45 -12.20
N MET A 403 -10.39 -3.67 -11.43
CA MET A 403 -10.32 -2.21 -11.56
C MET A 403 -9.68 -1.80 -12.89
N LEU A 404 -8.46 -2.23 -13.18
CA LEU A 404 -7.72 -1.82 -14.38
C LEU A 404 -8.34 -2.40 -15.65
N CYS A 405 -8.88 -3.61 -15.58
CA CYS A 405 -9.56 -4.22 -16.72
C CYS A 405 -10.87 -3.54 -17.11
N SER A 406 -11.44 -2.67 -16.28
CA SER A 406 -12.63 -1.88 -16.62
C SER A 406 -12.30 -0.60 -17.39
N ILE A 407 -11.01 -0.20 -17.48
CA ILE A 407 -10.59 1.04 -18.15
C ILE A 407 -10.39 0.80 -19.66
N PRO A 408 -11.18 1.48 -20.53
CA PRO A 408 -11.02 1.35 -21.96
C PRO A 408 -9.67 1.91 -22.45
N GLY A 409 -9.02 1.21 -23.37
CA GLY A 409 -7.77 1.68 -23.98
C GLY A 409 -6.50 1.32 -23.23
N LEU A 410 -6.58 0.88 -21.98
CA LEU A 410 -5.45 0.31 -21.25
C LEU A 410 -5.17 -1.12 -21.74
N ILE A 411 -3.90 -1.46 -21.90
CA ILE A 411 -3.46 -2.85 -22.05
C ILE A 411 -2.88 -3.30 -20.71
N TYR A 412 -3.37 -4.42 -20.19
CA TYR A 412 -2.90 -4.96 -18.93
C TYR A 412 -2.30 -6.34 -19.12
N LEU A 413 -0.96 -6.43 -19.00
CA LEU A 413 -0.17 -7.64 -19.22
C LEU A 413 0.15 -8.33 -17.89
N ALA A 414 0.20 -9.66 -17.92
CA ALA A 414 0.57 -10.50 -16.78
C ALA A 414 1.59 -11.56 -17.23
N PRO A 415 2.88 -11.28 -17.15
CA PRO A 415 3.94 -12.25 -17.45
C PRO A 415 3.95 -13.36 -16.40
N THR A 416 4.44 -14.54 -16.81
CA THR A 416 4.53 -15.75 -15.97
C THR A 416 5.96 -16.06 -15.52
N THR A 417 6.97 -15.49 -16.21
CA THR A 417 8.40 -15.70 -15.93
C THR A 417 9.16 -14.38 -15.97
N CYS A 418 10.36 -14.39 -15.41
CA CYS A 418 11.26 -13.24 -15.40
C CYS A 418 11.61 -12.77 -16.81
N GLU A 419 11.92 -13.71 -17.71
CA GLU A 419 12.27 -13.41 -19.10
C GLU A 419 11.08 -12.80 -19.86
N GLU A 420 9.87 -13.32 -19.64
CA GLU A 420 8.65 -12.77 -20.24
C GLU A 420 8.36 -11.37 -19.70
N TYR A 421 8.56 -11.14 -18.38
CA TYR A 421 8.39 -9.82 -17.78
C TYR A 421 9.30 -8.77 -18.44
N PHE A 422 10.59 -9.04 -18.58
CA PHE A 422 11.50 -8.09 -19.20
C PHE A 422 11.27 -7.92 -20.70
N ALA A 423 10.81 -8.96 -21.40
CA ALA A 423 10.41 -8.86 -22.79
C ALA A 423 9.18 -7.95 -22.95
N MET A 424 8.14 -8.13 -22.12
CA MET A 424 6.96 -7.27 -22.09
C MET A 424 7.31 -5.83 -21.71
N LEU A 425 8.16 -5.64 -20.71
CA LEU A 425 8.59 -4.31 -20.25
C LEU A 425 9.35 -3.56 -21.36
N ARG A 426 10.27 -4.23 -22.03
CA ARG A 426 11.00 -3.64 -23.17
C ARG A 426 10.05 -3.25 -24.30
N TRP A 427 9.14 -4.14 -24.69
CA TRP A 427 8.15 -3.82 -25.70
C TRP A 427 7.24 -2.66 -25.30
N ALA A 428 6.77 -2.64 -24.05
CA ALA A 428 5.92 -1.58 -23.52
C ALA A 428 6.61 -0.20 -23.51
N ILE A 429 7.92 -0.17 -23.27
CA ILE A 429 8.72 1.08 -23.29
C ILE A 429 8.95 1.59 -24.72
N ILE A 430 9.13 0.70 -25.68
CA ILE A 430 9.51 1.07 -27.05
C ILE A 430 8.29 1.48 -27.88
N GLN A 431 7.13 0.89 -27.66
CA GLN A 431 5.91 1.21 -28.38
C GLN A 431 5.44 2.67 -28.07
N ASP A 432 4.68 3.25 -29.01
CA ASP A 432 4.31 4.67 -28.98
C ASP A 432 2.78 4.93 -29.10
N LYS A 433 1.95 3.91 -28.86
CA LYS A 433 0.51 3.98 -29.20
C LYS A 433 -0.44 3.94 -28.00
N LYS A 434 -0.10 3.22 -26.93
CA LYS A 434 -1.05 2.93 -25.86
C LYS A 434 -0.38 2.96 -24.49
N PRO A 435 -1.08 3.37 -23.43
CA PRO A 435 -0.64 3.08 -22.08
C PRO A 435 -0.69 1.59 -21.80
N ILE A 436 0.34 1.07 -21.14
CA ILE A 436 0.47 -0.36 -20.83
C ILE A 436 0.73 -0.52 -19.34
N ALA A 437 -0.10 -1.31 -18.66
CA ALA A 437 0.18 -1.80 -17.33
C ALA A 437 0.77 -3.22 -17.41
N ILE A 438 1.75 -3.49 -16.55
CA ILE A 438 2.36 -4.83 -16.42
C ILE A 438 2.24 -5.23 -14.95
N ARG A 439 1.57 -6.35 -14.69
CA ARG A 439 1.44 -6.95 -13.37
C ARG A 439 2.64 -7.83 -13.08
N VAL A 440 3.55 -7.33 -12.27
CA VAL A 440 4.77 -8.06 -11.90
C VAL A 440 4.39 -9.34 -11.15
N PRO A 441 4.96 -10.52 -11.49
CA PRO A 441 4.67 -11.74 -10.75
C PRO A 441 5.03 -11.63 -9.27
N SER A 442 4.17 -12.14 -8.39
CA SER A 442 4.29 -12.02 -6.93
C SER A 442 4.56 -13.34 -6.19
N ASN A 443 4.78 -14.43 -6.95
CA ASN A 443 5.06 -15.76 -6.41
C ASN A 443 6.57 -16.10 -6.38
N GLY A 444 7.42 -15.09 -6.31
CA GLY A 444 8.88 -15.22 -6.45
C GLY A 444 9.34 -15.10 -7.90
N VAL A 445 10.67 -15.06 -8.10
CA VAL A 445 11.25 -14.99 -9.44
C VAL A 445 11.28 -16.39 -10.06
N VAL A 446 10.56 -16.55 -11.15
CA VAL A 446 10.49 -17.82 -11.91
C VAL A 446 11.21 -17.62 -13.24
N HIS A 447 12.23 -18.41 -13.50
CA HIS A 447 12.98 -18.40 -14.75
C HIS A 447 12.47 -19.44 -15.75
N THR A 448 12.67 -19.17 -17.04
CA THR A 448 12.47 -20.14 -18.11
C THR A 448 13.68 -20.21 -19.03
N THR A 449 13.97 -21.39 -19.53
CA THR A 449 14.94 -21.62 -20.62
C THR A 449 14.29 -21.61 -22.00
N GLU A 450 12.95 -21.54 -22.04
CA GLU A 450 12.22 -21.42 -23.30
C GLU A 450 12.40 -20.03 -23.92
N THR A 451 12.33 -19.98 -25.24
CA THR A 451 12.34 -18.69 -25.94
C THR A 451 11.03 -17.95 -25.68
N VAL A 452 11.13 -16.76 -25.15
CA VAL A 452 9.99 -15.85 -24.95
C VAL A 452 9.81 -14.95 -26.17
N ASP A 453 8.56 -14.55 -26.43
CA ASP A 453 8.26 -13.58 -27.48
C ASP A 453 8.84 -12.21 -27.11
N THR A 454 9.34 -11.47 -28.08
CA THR A 454 9.89 -10.11 -27.90
C THR A 454 8.97 -9.02 -28.44
N GLU A 455 7.99 -9.41 -29.25
CA GLU A 455 6.98 -8.53 -29.81
C GLU A 455 5.59 -8.93 -29.29
N TYR A 456 4.83 -7.95 -28.83
CA TYR A 456 3.47 -8.15 -28.33
C TYR A 456 2.47 -7.33 -29.15
N SER A 457 1.21 -7.70 -29.04
CA SER A 457 0.12 -7.08 -29.80
C SER A 457 -0.65 -6.06 -28.96
N TYR A 458 -1.25 -5.07 -29.62
CA TYR A 458 -2.26 -4.19 -29.01
C TYR A 458 -3.62 -4.88 -28.82
N GLU A 459 -3.79 -6.04 -29.42
CA GLU A 459 -4.92 -6.94 -29.23
C GLU A 459 -4.49 -8.13 -28.38
N SER A 460 -5.40 -8.67 -27.58
CA SER A 460 -5.12 -9.87 -26.78
C SER A 460 -4.72 -11.05 -27.66
N ARG A 461 -3.61 -11.69 -27.32
CA ARG A 461 -3.07 -12.87 -27.97
C ARG A 461 -2.59 -13.84 -26.90
N TYR A 462 -3.31 -14.93 -26.74
CA TYR A 462 -2.95 -15.99 -25.80
C TYR A 462 -1.84 -16.87 -26.38
N LYS A 463 -1.07 -17.50 -25.51
CA LYS A 463 -0.05 -18.47 -25.90
C LYS A 463 -0.46 -19.86 -25.41
N VAL A 464 -0.72 -20.77 -26.35
CA VAL A 464 -0.95 -22.18 -26.02
C VAL A 464 0.41 -22.82 -25.75
N MET A 465 0.64 -23.18 -24.49
CA MET A 465 1.91 -23.77 -24.04
C MET A 465 1.91 -25.27 -24.17
N HIS A 466 0.76 -25.92 -23.96
CA HIS A 466 0.53 -27.33 -24.22
C HIS A 466 -0.85 -27.51 -24.83
N LYS A 467 -0.95 -28.37 -25.85
CA LYS A 467 -2.20 -28.67 -26.52
C LYS A 467 -2.67 -30.07 -26.18
N GLY A 468 -3.73 -30.15 -25.42
CA GLY A 468 -4.46 -31.38 -25.11
C GLY A 468 -5.90 -31.33 -25.62
N SER A 469 -6.84 -31.95 -24.89
CA SER A 469 -8.25 -31.99 -25.23
C SER A 469 -9.13 -32.01 -23.96
N GLU A 470 -10.45 -31.92 -24.13
CA GLU A 470 -11.50 -31.97 -23.11
C GLU A 470 -11.49 -30.83 -22.12
N VAL A 471 -10.32 -30.50 -21.50
CA VAL A 471 -10.15 -29.45 -20.51
C VAL A 471 -9.08 -28.47 -20.98
N ALA A 472 -9.39 -27.19 -20.96
CA ALA A 472 -8.40 -26.14 -21.16
C ALA A 472 -8.21 -25.35 -19.87
N ILE A 473 -6.96 -25.17 -19.44
CA ILE A 473 -6.56 -24.38 -18.27
C ILE A 473 -5.97 -23.08 -18.78
N ILE A 474 -6.58 -21.95 -18.41
CA ILE A 474 -6.11 -20.60 -18.72
C ILE A 474 -5.69 -19.95 -17.41
N ALA A 475 -4.38 -19.95 -17.12
CA ALA A 475 -3.84 -19.50 -15.84
C ALA A 475 -3.02 -18.23 -16.02
N ALA A 476 -3.39 -17.17 -15.27
CA ALA A 476 -2.85 -15.82 -15.43
C ALA A 476 -1.71 -15.53 -14.46
N GLY A 477 -0.63 -14.91 -14.97
CA GLY A 477 0.46 -14.36 -14.17
C GLY A 477 1.02 -15.33 -13.13
N SER A 478 1.02 -14.93 -11.86
CA SER A 478 1.55 -15.74 -10.75
C SER A 478 0.87 -17.11 -10.57
N PHE A 479 -0.38 -17.28 -11.04
CA PHE A 479 -1.08 -18.57 -10.96
C PHE A 479 -0.81 -19.49 -12.15
N TYR A 480 0.07 -19.10 -13.08
CA TYR A 480 0.43 -19.97 -14.19
C TYR A 480 1.07 -21.28 -13.71
N GLN A 481 2.01 -21.24 -12.74
CA GLN A 481 2.58 -22.44 -12.14
C GLN A 481 1.52 -23.35 -11.49
N LYS A 482 0.50 -22.76 -10.86
CA LYS A 482 -0.64 -23.52 -10.35
C LYS A 482 -1.38 -24.23 -11.50
N GLY A 483 -1.54 -23.57 -12.64
CA GLY A 483 -2.09 -24.17 -13.85
C GLY A 483 -1.26 -25.36 -14.36
N GLU A 484 0.07 -25.26 -14.32
CA GLU A 484 0.99 -26.38 -14.66
C GLU A 484 0.80 -27.56 -13.71
N ASN A 485 0.73 -27.30 -12.41
CA ASN A 485 0.50 -28.35 -11.40
C ASN A 485 -0.86 -29.05 -11.60
N VAL A 486 -1.92 -28.29 -11.83
CA VAL A 486 -3.26 -28.83 -12.10
C VAL A 486 -3.26 -29.66 -13.38
N ALA A 487 -2.62 -29.20 -14.46
CA ALA A 487 -2.50 -29.96 -15.71
C ALA A 487 -1.77 -31.30 -15.48
N ARG A 488 -0.67 -31.28 -14.72
CA ARG A 488 0.08 -32.50 -14.36
C ARG A 488 -0.79 -33.48 -13.56
N LEU A 489 -1.51 -33.00 -12.52
CA LEU A 489 -2.38 -33.83 -11.72
C LEU A 489 -3.56 -34.42 -12.53
N LEU A 490 -4.11 -33.67 -13.49
CA LEU A 490 -5.13 -34.17 -14.42
C LEU A 490 -4.56 -35.24 -15.36
N SER A 491 -3.32 -35.09 -15.83
CA SER A 491 -2.63 -36.09 -16.63
C SER A 491 -2.46 -37.43 -15.89
N GLU A 492 -2.20 -37.40 -14.59
CA GLU A 492 -2.19 -38.57 -13.71
C GLU A 492 -3.57 -39.27 -13.60
N GLN A 493 -4.65 -38.53 -13.90
CA GLN A 493 -6.03 -39.06 -14.00
C GLN A 493 -6.43 -39.45 -15.45
N GLY A 494 -5.50 -39.40 -16.38
CA GLY A 494 -5.72 -39.74 -17.77
C GLY A 494 -6.31 -38.61 -18.63
N ILE A 495 -6.27 -37.37 -18.15
CA ILE A 495 -6.79 -36.18 -18.84
C ILE A 495 -5.59 -35.32 -19.30
N ASP A 496 -5.36 -35.28 -20.61
CA ASP A 496 -4.35 -34.40 -21.21
C ASP A 496 -4.96 -33.02 -21.46
N ALA A 497 -4.82 -32.10 -20.48
CA ALA A 497 -5.40 -30.78 -20.55
C ALA A 497 -4.57 -29.80 -21.36
N THR A 498 -5.23 -28.95 -22.16
CA THR A 498 -4.58 -27.79 -22.78
C THR A 498 -4.18 -26.78 -21.73
N LEU A 499 -2.94 -26.27 -21.78
CA LEU A 499 -2.45 -25.22 -20.90
C LEU A 499 -2.17 -23.94 -21.70
N ILE A 500 -2.71 -22.81 -21.22
CA ILE A 500 -2.68 -21.52 -21.91
C ILE A 500 -2.16 -20.44 -20.95
N ASN A 501 -1.14 -19.68 -21.40
CA ASN A 501 -0.74 -18.42 -20.82
C ASN A 501 -1.52 -17.29 -21.51
N PRO A 502 -2.47 -16.62 -20.84
CA PRO A 502 -3.27 -15.57 -21.46
C PRO A 502 -2.49 -14.29 -21.74
N ARG A 503 -1.44 -14.00 -20.96
CA ARG A 503 -0.60 -12.80 -21.08
C ARG A 503 -1.33 -11.46 -20.92
N TYR A 504 -2.59 -11.36 -21.34
CA TYR A 504 -3.46 -10.18 -21.32
C TYR A 504 -4.63 -10.42 -20.37
N LEU A 505 -4.88 -9.47 -19.49
CA LEU A 505 -5.97 -9.56 -18.48
C LEU A 505 -7.22 -8.81 -18.90
N ASN A 506 -7.07 -7.70 -19.63
CA ASN A 506 -8.14 -6.74 -19.90
C ASN A 506 -9.05 -7.12 -21.09
N ALA A 507 -8.65 -8.08 -21.92
CA ALA A 507 -9.43 -8.51 -23.07
C ALA A 507 -9.24 -10.01 -23.37
N VAL A 508 -10.20 -10.63 -24.02
CA VAL A 508 -10.14 -12.04 -24.40
C VAL A 508 -9.55 -12.22 -25.82
N ASP A 509 -8.81 -13.28 -26.03
CA ASP A 509 -8.41 -13.73 -27.39
C ASP A 509 -9.53 -14.59 -27.97
N ALA A 510 -10.44 -13.94 -28.71
CA ALA A 510 -11.59 -14.60 -29.30
C ALA A 510 -11.20 -15.75 -30.24
N GLY A 511 -10.07 -15.63 -30.98
CA GLY A 511 -9.59 -16.70 -31.88
C GLY A 511 -9.24 -17.95 -31.10
N THR A 512 -8.39 -17.83 -30.07
CA THR A 512 -8.03 -18.97 -29.21
C THR A 512 -9.27 -19.57 -28.52
N LEU A 513 -10.18 -18.73 -28.00
CA LEU A 513 -11.38 -19.23 -27.32
C LEU A 513 -12.35 -19.93 -28.27
N GLU A 514 -12.48 -19.50 -29.54
CA GLU A 514 -13.28 -20.24 -30.55
C GLU A 514 -12.67 -21.60 -30.86
N ASP A 515 -11.34 -21.66 -31.05
CA ASP A 515 -10.63 -22.92 -31.38
C ASP A 515 -10.82 -23.98 -30.29
N LEU A 516 -10.93 -23.57 -29.02
CA LEU A 516 -11.19 -24.50 -27.92
C LEU A 516 -12.53 -25.22 -28.02
N LYS A 517 -13.55 -24.61 -28.63
CA LYS A 517 -14.88 -25.23 -28.78
C LYS A 517 -14.86 -26.53 -29.59
N ALA A 518 -13.83 -26.70 -30.46
CA ALA A 518 -13.73 -27.88 -31.33
C ALA A 518 -13.39 -29.17 -30.58
N SER A 519 -12.69 -29.10 -29.47
CA SER A 519 -12.14 -30.28 -28.78
C SER A 519 -12.20 -30.20 -27.23
N HIS A 520 -12.76 -29.12 -26.67
CA HIS A 520 -12.87 -28.95 -25.24
C HIS A 520 -14.35 -28.78 -24.81
N ARG A 521 -14.66 -29.19 -23.62
CA ARG A 521 -16.00 -29.03 -22.99
C ARG A 521 -15.96 -28.25 -21.67
N LEU A 522 -14.74 -28.01 -21.17
CA LEU A 522 -14.51 -27.24 -19.93
C LEU A 522 -13.31 -26.33 -20.10
N VAL A 523 -13.48 -25.07 -19.74
CA VAL A 523 -12.39 -24.12 -19.52
C VAL A 523 -12.28 -23.85 -18.02
N VAL A 524 -11.05 -23.96 -17.48
CA VAL A 524 -10.70 -23.60 -16.11
C VAL A 524 -9.88 -22.33 -16.19
N THR A 525 -10.32 -21.27 -15.51
CA THR A 525 -9.53 -20.04 -15.40
C THR A 525 -8.92 -19.91 -14.02
N LEU A 526 -7.68 -19.47 -13.92
CA LEU A 526 -6.98 -19.29 -12.65
C LEU A 526 -6.35 -17.90 -12.58
N GLU A 527 -6.73 -17.14 -11.55
CA GLU A 527 -6.17 -15.83 -11.21
C GLU A 527 -5.99 -15.68 -9.70
N ASP A 528 -4.96 -14.94 -9.27
CA ASP A 528 -4.63 -14.72 -7.86
C ASP A 528 -5.26 -13.45 -7.27
N GLY A 529 -6.15 -12.80 -8.02
CA GLY A 529 -6.96 -11.65 -7.63
C GLY A 529 -8.40 -12.03 -7.33
N SER A 530 -9.25 -10.98 -7.17
CA SER A 530 -10.69 -11.16 -7.01
C SER A 530 -11.30 -11.76 -8.28
N LYS A 531 -12.05 -12.87 -8.12
CA LYS A 531 -12.77 -13.47 -9.26
C LYS A 531 -13.95 -12.62 -9.74
N ASP A 532 -14.58 -11.87 -8.82
CA ASP A 532 -15.73 -11.01 -9.13
C ASP A 532 -15.22 -9.78 -9.93
N GLY A 533 -15.67 -9.64 -11.16
CA GLY A 533 -15.18 -8.66 -12.13
C GLY A 533 -13.81 -8.99 -12.72
N GLY A 534 -13.22 -10.12 -12.36
CA GLY A 534 -11.89 -10.55 -12.75
C GLY A 534 -11.77 -11.08 -14.17
N PHE A 535 -10.59 -11.64 -14.47
CA PHE A 535 -10.25 -12.20 -15.76
C PHE A 535 -11.12 -13.42 -16.13
N GLY A 536 -11.35 -14.32 -15.14
CA GLY A 536 -12.12 -15.54 -15.37
C GLY A 536 -13.59 -15.28 -15.71
N GLU A 537 -14.23 -14.29 -15.08
CA GLU A 537 -15.60 -13.92 -15.41
C GLU A 537 -15.76 -13.38 -16.84
N ARG A 538 -14.76 -12.72 -17.40
CA ARG A 538 -14.77 -12.27 -18.80
C ARG A 538 -14.79 -13.45 -19.76
N ILE A 539 -14.04 -14.50 -19.46
CA ILE A 539 -14.05 -15.74 -20.23
C ILE A 539 -15.39 -16.46 -20.08
N ALA A 540 -15.94 -16.51 -18.86
CA ALA A 540 -17.26 -17.09 -18.63
C ALA A 540 -18.35 -16.31 -19.40
N SER A 541 -18.28 -14.98 -19.41
CA SER A 541 -19.17 -14.13 -20.22
C SER A 541 -19.05 -14.40 -21.71
N TYR A 542 -17.82 -14.60 -22.24
CA TYR A 542 -17.59 -14.94 -23.64
C TYR A 542 -18.31 -16.24 -24.02
N TYR A 543 -18.28 -17.26 -23.16
CA TYR A 543 -18.91 -18.55 -23.42
C TYR A 543 -20.39 -18.65 -23.01
N SER A 544 -20.99 -17.58 -22.48
CA SER A 544 -22.34 -17.57 -21.90
C SER A 544 -23.46 -18.05 -22.83
N THR A 545 -23.25 -17.98 -24.16
CA THR A 545 -24.21 -18.42 -25.19
C THR A 545 -23.78 -19.71 -25.89
N SER A 546 -22.82 -20.46 -25.33
CA SER A 546 -22.30 -21.71 -25.86
C SER A 546 -22.45 -22.86 -24.86
N ASP A 547 -22.21 -24.10 -25.30
CA ASP A 547 -22.22 -25.28 -24.44
C ASP A 547 -20.94 -25.45 -23.61
N MET A 548 -19.93 -24.57 -23.80
CA MET A 548 -18.68 -24.60 -23.07
C MET A 548 -18.93 -24.28 -21.59
N LYS A 549 -18.56 -25.21 -20.73
CA LYS A 549 -18.55 -24.95 -19.27
C LYS A 549 -17.31 -24.16 -18.89
N VAL A 550 -17.44 -23.26 -17.90
CA VAL A 550 -16.33 -22.49 -17.37
C VAL A 550 -16.29 -22.65 -15.85
N LEU A 551 -15.15 -23.11 -15.33
CA LEU A 551 -14.81 -23.11 -13.91
C LEU A 551 -13.92 -21.91 -13.62
N VAL A 552 -14.49 -20.91 -12.93
CA VAL A 552 -13.76 -19.68 -12.60
C VAL A 552 -13.05 -19.84 -11.25
N GLY A 553 -11.72 -19.87 -11.28
CA GLY A 553 -10.86 -19.92 -10.10
C GLY A 553 -10.24 -18.55 -9.80
N GLY A 554 -10.56 -18.02 -8.63
CA GLY A 554 -10.06 -16.74 -8.10
C GLY A 554 -10.61 -16.53 -6.68
N ILE A 555 -10.11 -15.51 -6.00
CA ILE A 555 -10.51 -15.19 -4.63
C ILE A 555 -11.90 -14.54 -4.64
N LYS A 556 -12.81 -14.99 -3.80
CA LYS A 556 -14.12 -14.35 -3.61
C LYS A 556 -13.92 -12.90 -3.15
N LYS A 557 -14.72 -11.99 -3.67
CA LYS A 557 -14.69 -10.58 -3.29
C LYS A 557 -15.12 -10.41 -1.83
N ASP A 558 -14.14 -10.04 -0.98
CA ASP A 558 -14.39 -9.71 0.42
C ASP A 558 -13.24 -8.80 0.92
N LEU A 559 -13.41 -8.22 2.10
CA LEU A 559 -12.38 -7.48 2.82
C LEU A 559 -11.73 -8.42 3.84
N TYR A 560 -10.66 -9.07 3.43
CA TYR A 560 -9.92 -10.01 4.27
C TYR A 560 -8.94 -9.24 5.16
N ASP A 561 -8.77 -9.72 6.40
CA ASP A 561 -7.85 -9.13 7.37
C ASP A 561 -6.96 -10.22 7.99
N ARG A 562 -5.64 -10.02 7.94
CA ARG A 562 -4.62 -10.86 8.60
C ARG A 562 -4.86 -12.36 8.38
N PHE A 563 -5.12 -12.71 7.14
CA PHE A 563 -5.45 -14.07 6.74
C PHE A 563 -4.21 -14.95 6.57
N ASP A 564 -4.37 -16.25 6.80
CA ASP A 564 -3.42 -17.26 6.33
C ASP A 564 -3.68 -17.56 4.85
N LEU A 565 -2.63 -17.50 4.02
CA LEU A 565 -2.76 -17.67 2.57
C LEU A 565 -3.26 -19.08 2.21
N GLN A 566 -2.77 -20.14 2.88
CA GLN A 566 -3.18 -21.50 2.55
C GLN A 566 -4.65 -21.74 2.91
N GLN A 567 -5.08 -21.19 4.04
CA GLN A 567 -6.49 -21.23 4.43
C GLN A 567 -7.36 -20.45 3.45
N LEU A 568 -6.95 -19.24 3.04
CA LEU A 568 -7.68 -18.43 2.05
C LEU A 568 -7.82 -19.18 0.72
N LEU A 569 -6.74 -19.80 0.23
CA LEU A 569 -6.77 -20.61 -0.99
C LEU A 569 -7.69 -21.82 -0.82
N SER A 570 -7.63 -22.50 0.32
CA SER A 570 -8.50 -23.64 0.62
C SER A 570 -9.99 -23.27 0.65
N ASP A 571 -10.32 -22.17 1.30
CA ASP A 571 -11.70 -21.67 1.43
C ASP A 571 -12.29 -21.26 0.07
N ASN A 572 -11.43 -20.81 -0.84
CA ASN A 572 -11.80 -20.46 -2.22
C ASN A 572 -11.66 -21.63 -3.20
N ARG A 573 -11.37 -22.86 -2.72
CA ARG A 573 -11.14 -24.05 -3.54
C ARG A 573 -10.05 -23.89 -4.60
N LEU A 574 -8.96 -23.23 -4.21
CA LEU A 574 -7.82 -22.91 -5.07
C LEU A 574 -6.56 -23.74 -4.75
N LEU A 575 -6.64 -24.74 -3.86
CA LEU A 575 -5.58 -25.74 -3.75
C LEU A 575 -5.59 -26.63 -4.99
N ASP A 576 -4.43 -27.08 -5.43
CA ASP A 576 -4.28 -27.81 -6.71
C ASP A 576 -5.19 -29.06 -6.78
N GLU A 577 -5.27 -29.82 -5.67
CA GLU A 577 -6.13 -31.00 -5.55
C GLU A 577 -7.61 -30.64 -5.56
N GLN A 578 -8.02 -29.52 -4.97
CA GLN A 578 -9.41 -29.06 -4.97
C GLN A 578 -9.86 -28.66 -6.38
N ILE A 579 -8.98 -28.00 -7.15
CA ILE A 579 -9.27 -27.63 -8.53
C ILE A 579 -9.45 -28.90 -9.36
N VAL A 580 -8.56 -29.89 -9.22
CA VAL A 580 -8.66 -31.18 -9.91
C VAL A 580 -9.99 -31.89 -9.54
N GLU A 581 -10.34 -31.93 -8.26
CA GLU A 581 -11.61 -32.50 -7.79
C GLU A 581 -12.80 -31.83 -8.47
N ASP A 582 -12.82 -30.50 -8.55
CA ASP A 582 -13.92 -29.76 -9.17
C ASP A 582 -13.97 -29.97 -10.69
N VAL A 583 -12.82 -30.03 -11.36
CA VAL A 583 -12.73 -30.41 -12.78
C VAL A 583 -13.35 -31.80 -13.00
N LEU A 584 -12.95 -32.80 -12.21
CA LEU A 584 -13.43 -34.17 -12.35
C LEU A 584 -14.96 -34.29 -12.09
N LYS A 585 -15.51 -33.51 -11.16
CA LYS A 585 -16.97 -33.44 -10.93
C LYS A 585 -17.75 -32.89 -12.14
N ILE A 586 -17.15 -31.98 -12.89
CA ILE A 586 -17.81 -31.32 -14.03
C ILE A 586 -17.76 -32.21 -15.29
N ILE A 587 -16.66 -32.95 -15.49
CA ILE A 587 -16.43 -33.70 -16.73
C ILE A 587 -16.84 -35.17 -16.64
N ARG A 588 -17.04 -35.73 -15.45
CA ARG A 588 -17.58 -37.07 -15.21
C ARG A 588 -19.09 -37.01 -14.99
#